data_a3b255dacce49a9231d059dc2c2f5455
#
_entry.id   a3b255dacce49a9231d059dc2c2f5455
#
_cell.length_a   1.000
_cell.length_b   1.000
_cell.length_c   1.000
_cell.angle_alpha   90.00
_cell.angle_beta   90.00
_cell.angle_gamma   90.00
#
_symmetry.space_group_name_H-M   'P 1'
#
loop_
_entity.id
_entity.type
_entity.pdbx_description
1 polymer ?
#
loop_
_entity_poly.entity_id
_entity_poly.type
_entity_poly.pdbx_seq_one_letter_code
_entity_poly.pdbx_strand_id
1 'polypeptide(L)'
;MAISLQKGGNVSLSKEAPGLTEVIVGLGWDPRVTDGTEFDLDASIFIVGESGKVLDDNSFIFYNNKKSTDGSVEHLGDNRSGAGDGDDEQVTVKLNGLAAAVKKLVFAVTIHDAEVRKQSFGQVSNAFIRVVNKADGKELARYDLSEDASTETAMIFGELYRSGEEFKFKAIGQGFVGGLKPLAEAHGVSIG
;
A
#
# COMPACT_ATOMS: atom_id res chain seq x y z
N MET A 1 -6.49 -9.17 18.60
CA MET A 1 -5.31 -9.76 17.93
C MET A 1 -5.30 -9.40 16.46
N ALA A 2 -4.14 -9.03 15.95
CA ALA A 2 -3.99 -8.80 14.52
C ALA A 2 -4.10 -10.12 13.75
N ILE A 3 -4.74 -10.09 12.60
CA ILE A 3 -4.85 -11.25 11.73
C ILE A 3 -3.68 -11.24 10.75
N SER A 4 -2.86 -12.29 10.80
CA SER A 4 -1.79 -12.51 9.83
C SER A 4 -2.37 -13.11 8.57
N LEU A 5 -2.26 -12.39 7.46
CA LEU A 5 -2.78 -12.82 6.18
C LEU A 5 -1.72 -13.56 5.38
N GLN A 6 -2.17 -14.55 4.62
CA GLN A 6 -1.39 -15.19 3.58
C GLN A 6 -1.73 -14.52 2.24
N LYS A 7 -0.86 -14.67 1.26
CA LYS A 7 -1.11 -14.17 -0.11
C LYS A 7 -2.49 -14.64 -0.60
N GLY A 8 -3.30 -13.68 -1.03
CA GLY A 8 -4.68 -13.93 -1.47
C GLY A 8 -5.72 -14.00 -0.35
N GLY A 9 -5.28 -13.98 0.91
CA GLY A 9 -6.19 -13.99 2.06
C GLY A 9 -6.84 -12.62 2.28
N ASN A 10 -8.03 -12.62 2.90
CA ASN A 10 -8.71 -11.36 3.23
C ASN A 10 -9.34 -11.41 4.62
N VAL A 11 -9.66 -10.23 5.13
CA VAL A 11 -10.30 -10.05 6.43
C VAL A 11 -11.30 -8.89 6.35
N SER A 12 -12.41 -9.00 7.07
CA SER A 12 -13.35 -7.89 7.22
C SER A 12 -12.90 -6.98 8.36
N LEU A 13 -12.44 -5.80 8.01
CA LEU A 13 -12.03 -4.79 9.00
C LEU A 13 -13.22 -4.33 9.82
N SER A 14 -14.40 -4.24 9.19
CA SER A 14 -15.63 -3.83 9.86
C SER A 14 -16.07 -4.83 10.94
N LYS A 15 -15.79 -6.11 10.74
CA LYS A 15 -16.09 -7.15 11.74
C LYS A 15 -15.05 -7.18 12.86
N GLU A 16 -13.78 -6.97 12.53
CA GLU A 16 -12.70 -6.93 13.53
C GLU A 16 -12.79 -5.70 14.43
N ALA A 17 -13.27 -4.59 13.89
CA ALA A 17 -13.44 -3.33 14.62
C ALA A 17 -14.80 -2.71 14.30
N PRO A 18 -15.87 -3.14 14.98
CA PRO A 18 -17.20 -2.54 14.80
C PRO A 18 -17.16 -1.03 15.06
N GLY A 19 -17.76 -0.26 14.17
CA GLY A 19 -17.73 1.19 14.25
C GLY A 19 -16.45 1.83 13.70
N LEU A 20 -15.63 1.07 13.01
CA LEU A 20 -14.39 1.56 12.41
C LEU A 20 -14.66 2.71 11.43
N THR A 21 -13.99 3.85 11.62
CA THR A 21 -14.17 5.04 10.78
C THR A 21 -12.90 5.45 10.05
N GLU A 22 -11.74 5.18 10.64
CA GLU A 22 -10.46 5.61 10.07
C GLU A 22 -9.37 4.58 10.35
N VAL A 23 -8.57 4.29 9.36
CA VAL A 23 -7.43 3.36 9.48
C VAL A 23 -6.14 4.03 9.09
N ILE A 24 -5.04 3.52 9.63
CA ILE A 24 -3.68 3.79 9.15
C ILE A 24 -3.21 2.53 8.46
N VAL A 25 -2.80 2.67 7.20
CA VAL A 25 -2.12 1.60 6.48
C VAL A 25 -0.63 1.88 6.55
N GLY A 26 0.09 1.02 7.23
CA GLY A 26 1.52 1.16 7.44
C GLY A 26 2.30 0.17 6.57
N LEU A 27 3.41 0.64 6.03
CA LEU A 27 4.34 -0.18 5.26
C LEU A 27 5.72 -0.07 5.91
N GLY A 28 6.42 -1.19 5.98
CA GLY A 28 7.75 -1.22 6.55
C GLY A 28 8.65 -2.21 5.86
N TRP A 29 9.96 -2.04 6.03
CA TRP A 29 10.99 -2.92 5.51
C TRP A 29 12.26 -2.74 6.35
N ASP A 30 13.16 -3.72 6.28
CA ASP A 30 14.43 -3.58 6.97
C ASP A 30 15.43 -2.77 6.12
N PRO A 31 16.26 -1.94 6.77
CA PRO A 31 17.36 -1.27 6.09
C PRO A 31 18.34 -2.30 5.51
N ARG A 32 18.99 -1.92 4.41
CA ARG A 32 20.01 -2.77 3.83
C ARG A 32 21.21 -2.88 4.77
N VAL A 33 21.59 -4.10 5.12
CA VAL A 33 22.72 -4.38 6.04
C VAL A 33 24.01 -4.72 5.32
N THR A 34 24.00 -4.78 3.98
CA THR A 34 25.16 -5.09 3.15
C THR A 34 25.65 -3.85 2.40
N ASP A 35 26.86 -3.90 1.86
CA ASP A 35 27.38 -2.82 1.04
C ASP A 35 26.49 -2.57 -0.17
N GLY A 36 26.23 -1.30 -0.46
CA GLY A 36 25.45 -0.86 -1.59
C GLY A 36 24.52 0.29 -1.24
N THR A 37 23.79 0.77 -2.25
CA THR A 37 22.83 1.85 -2.08
C THR A 37 21.61 1.34 -1.29
N GLU A 38 21.16 2.12 -0.32
CA GLU A 38 19.95 1.81 0.44
C GLU A 38 18.73 1.73 -0.47
N PHE A 39 17.74 0.92 -0.06
CA PHE A 39 16.48 0.82 -0.76
C PHE A 39 15.64 2.05 -0.45
N ASP A 40 15.16 2.71 -1.49
CA ASP A 40 14.22 3.81 -1.39
C ASP A 40 12.86 3.31 -1.91
N LEU A 41 12.04 2.82 -1.00
CA LEU A 41 10.72 2.29 -1.31
C LEU A 41 9.68 3.39 -1.18
N ASP A 42 8.87 3.55 -2.21
CA ASP A 42 7.79 4.54 -2.25
C ASP A 42 6.43 3.87 -2.30
N ALA A 43 5.53 4.26 -1.41
CA ALA A 43 4.15 3.82 -1.45
C ALA A 43 3.33 4.67 -2.44
N SER A 44 2.45 4.00 -3.17
CA SER A 44 1.50 4.63 -4.09
C SER A 44 0.13 4.01 -3.89
N ILE A 45 -0.91 4.82 -3.94
CA ILE A 45 -2.28 4.35 -3.75
C ILE A 45 -3.09 4.71 -4.99
N PHE A 46 -3.75 3.70 -5.57
CA PHE A 46 -4.70 3.91 -6.66
C PHE A 46 -6.10 3.83 -6.09
N ILE A 47 -6.83 4.94 -6.19
CA ILE A 47 -8.22 5.03 -5.76
C ILE A 47 -9.09 4.66 -6.96
N VAL A 48 -9.62 3.44 -6.98
CA VAL A 48 -10.28 2.89 -8.15
C VAL A 48 -11.78 2.69 -7.95
N GLY A 49 -12.50 2.81 -9.05
CA GLY A 49 -13.93 2.55 -9.10
C GLY A 49 -14.23 1.12 -9.51
N GLU A 50 -15.48 0.89 -9.92
CA GLU A 50 -15.99 -0.43 -10.31
C GLU A 50 -15.26 -1.03 -11.51
N SER A 51 -14.73 -0.18 -12.41
CA SER A 51 -13.96 -0.64 -13.57
C SER A 51 -12.57 -1.17 -13.25
N GLY A 52 -12.09 -0.99 -12.01
CA GLY A 52 -10.72 -1.30 -11.64
C GLY A 52 -9.72 -0.22 -12.03
N LYS A 53 -10.19 0.90 -12.55
CA LYS A 53 -9.38 2.05 -12.96
C LYS A 53 -9.60 3.22 -12.02
N VAL A 54 -8.61 4.12 -11.94
CA VAL A 54 -8.76 5.35 -11.16
C VAL A 54 -9.93 6.19 -11.67
N LEU A 55 -10.56 6.93 -10.76
CA LEU A 55 -11.71 7.78 -11.10
C LEU A 55 -11.30 9.01 -11.91
N ASP A 56 -10.13 9.56 -11.59
CA ASP A 56 -9.54 10.71 -12.26
C ASP A 56 -8.03 10.76 -11.97
N ASP A 57 -7.33 11.73 -12.54
CA ASP A 57 -5.88 11.86 -12.38
C ASP A 57 -5.47 12.16 -10.92
N ASN A 58 -6.34 12.76 -10.13
CA ASN A 58 -6.08 13.05 -8.72
C ASN A 58 -6.32 11.84 -7.81
N SER A 59 -6.82 10.76 -8.35
CA SER A 59 -7.05 9.50 -7.63
C SER A 59 -5.80 8.62 -7.52
N PHE A 60 -4.65 9.13 -7.93
CA PHE A 60 -3.35 8.51 -7.73
C PHE A 60 -2.58 9.27 -6.66
N ILE A 61 -2.39 8.61 -5.51
CA ILE A 61 -1.74 9.22 -4.33
C ILE A 61 -0.31 8.71 -4.24
N PHE A 62 0.65 9.61 -4.15
CA PHE A 62 2.08 9.31 -4.06
C PHE A 62 2.81 10.53 -3.49
N TYR A 63 4.15 10.53 -3.47
CA TYR A 63 4.94 11.59 -2.83
C TYR A 63 4.68 13.02 -3.40
N ASN A 64 4.28 13.15 -4.67
CA ASN A 64 3.95 14.44 -5.29
C ASN A 64 2.47 14.81 -5.20
N ASN A 65 1.62 13.89 -4.78
CA ASN A 65 0.18 14.12 -4.60
C ASN A 65 -0.27 13.36 -3.36
N LYS A 66 -0.01 13.93 -2.20
CA LYS A 66 -0.13 13.22 -0.91
C LYS A 66 -1.56 13.09 -0.39
N LYS A 67 -2.52 13.78 -0.99
CA LYS A 67 -3.88 13.80 -0.45
C LYS A 67 -4.92 13.75 -1.57
N SER A 68 -5.94 12.92 -1.38
CA SER A 68 -7.06 12.86 -2.33
C SER A 68 -7.89 14.15 -2.28
N THR A 69 -8.62 14.40 -3.37
CA THR A 69 -9.44 15.62 -3.51
C THR A 69 -10.46 15.76 -2.38
N ASP A 70 -11.07 14.66 -1.95
CA ASP A 70 -12.03 14.64 -0.85
C ASP A 70 -11.36 14.60 0.54
N GLY A 71 -10.04 14.48 0.60
CA GLY A 71 -9.30 14.40 1.85
C GLY A 71 -9.36 13.06 2.58
N SER A 72 -9.99 12.06 1.99
CA SER A 72 -10.18 10.75 2.65
C SER A 72 -8.92 9.89 2.68
N VAL A 73 -8.03 10.06 1.72
CA VAL A 73 -6.78 9.30 1.62
C VAL A 73 -5.61 10.29 1.67
N GLU A 74 -4.70 10.08 2.61
CA GLU A 74 -3.54 10.96 2.79
C GLU A 74 -2.27 10.16 3.07
N HIS A 75 -1.26 10.38 2.26
CA HIS A 75 0.08 9.85 2.46
C HIS A 75 0.82 10.77 3.44
N LEU A 76 1.24 10.23 4.57
CA LEU A 76 1.81 11.04 5.66
C LEU A 76 3.28 11.42 5.48
N GLY A 77 3.92 10.88 4.46
CA GLY A 77 5.31 11.18 4.18
C GLY A 77 6.15 9.92 4.07
N ASP A 78 7.39 10.15 3.79
CA ASP A 78 8.36 9.16 3.37
C ASP A 78 9.47 9.04 4.41
N ASN A 79 9.80 7.83 4.79
CA ASN A 79 10.99 7.50 5.58
C ASN A 79 12.01 6.81 4.68
N ARG A 80 12.93 7.55 4.13
CA ARG A 80 13.88 7.08 3.12
C ARG A 80 14.90 6.07 3.61
N SER A 81 15.14 6.01 4.90
CA SER A 81 16.18 5.13 5.45
C SER A 81 15.64 3.81 5.96
N GLY A 82 14.34 3.70 6.18
CA GLY A 82 13.76 2.55 6.88
C GLY A 82 14.21 2.46 8.33
N ALA A 83 14.80 3.52 8.86
CA ALA A 83 15.31 3.54 10.23
C ALA A 83 14.19 3.85 11.21
N GLY A 84 14.12 3.10 12.29
CA GLY A 84 13.13 3.26 13.34
C GLY A 84 12.31 2.00 13.55
N ASP A 85 11.55 2.02 14.61
CA ASP A 85 10.67 0.91 14.97
C ASP A 85 9.29 1.16 14.37
N GLY A 86 8.79 0.21 13.60
CA GLY A 86 7.45 0.24 13.06
C GLY A 86 7.38 0.58 11.57
N ASP A 87 6.41 1.40 11.20
CA ASP A 87 6.14 1.70 9.80
C ASP A 87 7.10 2.75 9.25
N ASP A 88 7.63 2.50 8.06
CA ASP A 88 8.47 3.46 7.34
C ASP A 88 7.64 4.46 6.55
N GLU A 89 6.50 4.02 6.05
CA GLU A 89 5.52 4.89 5.40
C GLU A 89 4.13 4.61 5.95
N GLN A 90 3.32 5.65 6.05
CA GLN A 90 1.96 5.54 6.55
C GLN A 90 0.99 6.31 5.66
N VAL A 91 -0.19 5.71 5.49
CA VAL A 91 -1.31 6.30 4.74
C VAL A 91 -2.53 6.27 5.65
N THR A 92 -3.17 7.41 5.85
CA THR A 92 -4.46 7.45 6.57
C THR A 92 -5.61 7.33 5.59
N VAL A 93 -6.64 6.59 5.97
CA VAL A 93 -7.86 6.42 5.17
C VAL A 93 -9.06 6.67 6.07
N LYS A 94 -9.84 7.69 5.73
CA LYS A 94 -11.12 7.98 6.37
C LYS A 94 -12.19 7.20 5.61
N LEU A 95 -12.59 6.04 6.14
CA LEU A 95 -13.50 5.12 5.45
C LEU A 95 -14.86 5.77 5.17
N ASN A 96 -15.36 6.53 6.13
CA ASN A 96 -16.64 7.24 5.99
C ASN A 96 -16.55 8.50 5.11
N GLY A 97 -15.36 8.91 4.72
CA GLY A 97 -15.12 10.04 3.82
C GLY A 97 -14.93 9.64 2.36
N LEU A 98 -14.81 8.33 2.08
CA LEU A 98 -14.64 7.86 0.72
C LEU A 98 -15.91 8.07 -0.11
N ALA A 99 -15.75 8.62 -1.32
CA ALA A 99 -16.85 8.80 -2.25
C ALA A 99 -17.51 7.46 -2.59
N ALA A 100 -18.81 7.48 -2.85
CA ALA A 100 -19.57 6.25 -3.17
C ALA A 100 -19.04 5.51 -4.42
N ALA A 101 -18.46 6.25 -5.37
CA ALA A 101 -17.86 5.68 -6.58
C ALA A 101 -16.58 4.90 -6.31
N VAL A 102 -15.91 5.14 -5.17
CA VAL A 102 -14.69 4.43 -4.79
C VAL A 102 -15.05 3.01 -4.35
N LYS A 103 -14.51 2.02 -5.03
CA LYS A 103 -14.73 0.60 -4.72
C LYS A 103 -13.56 -0.02 -4.00
N LYS A 104 -12.34 0.39 -4.33
CA LYS A 104 -11.15 -0.09 -3.64
C LYS A 104 -10.00 0.90 -3.69
N LEU A 105 -9.08 0.73 -2.76
CA LEU A 105 -7.78 1.40 -2.72
C LEU A 105 -6.72 0.33 -2.89
N VAL A 106 -5.88 0.49 -3.91
CA VAL A 106 -4.78 -0.44 -4.20
C VAL A 106 -3.50 0.16 -3.65
N PHE A 107 -2.84 -0.57 -2.74
CA PHE A 107 -1.58 -0.14 -2.12
C PHE A 107 -0.43 -0.81 -2.84
N ALA A 108 0.37 -0.01 -3.52
CA ALA A 108 1.53 -0.46 -4.26
C ALA A 108 2.80 0.13 -3.68
N VAL A 109 3.91 -0.57 -3.84
CA VAL A 109 5.22 -0.11 -3.44
C VAL A 109 6.17 -0.26 -4.61
N THR A 110 6.98 0.75 -4.86
CA THR A 110 8.01 0.73 -5.90
C THR A 110 9.36 1.02 -5.29
N ILE A 111 10.41 0.46 -5.89
CA ILE A 111 11.79 0.76 -5.52
C ILE A 111 12.29 1.88 -6.44
N HIS A 112 12.62 3.01 -5.86
CA HIS A 112 13.11 4.17 -6.60
C HIS A 112 14.45 3.87 -7.27
N ASP A 113 14.59 4.22 -8.55
CA ASP A 113 15.78 3.97 -9.36
C ASP A 113 16.27 2.51 -9.33
N ALA A 114 15.35 1.56 -9.24
CA ALA A 114 15.69 0.14 -9.11
C ALA A 114 16.62 -0.37 -10.21
N GLU A 115 16.40 0.03 -11.46
CA GLU A 115 17.23 -0.41 -12.59
C GLU A 115 18.66 0.12 -12.48
N VAL A 116 18.80 1.42 -12.17
CA VAL A 116 20.10 2.09 -12.03
C VAL A 116 20.87 1.49 -10.86
N ARG A 117 20.17 1.24 -9.75
CA ARG A 117 20.73 0.72 -8.51
C ARG A 117 20.84 -0.80 -8.51
N LYS A 118 20.32 -1.47 -9.52
CA LYS A 118 20.26 -2.94 -9.64
C LYS A 118 19.59 -3.58 -8.42
N GLN A 119 18.46 -3.03 -8.05
CA GLN A 119 17.66 -3.47 -6.89
C GLN A 119 16.36 -4.12 -7.32
N SER A 120 15.89 -5.07 -6.50
CA SER A 120 14.59 -5.71 -6.69
C SER A 120 14.03 -6.12 -5.32
N PHE A 121 12.74 -6.48 -5.29
CA PHE A 121 12.10 -6.95 -4.05
C PHE A 121 12.72 -8.24 -3.51
N GLY A 122 13.39 -9.02 -4.34
CA GLY A 122 14.14 -10.19 -3.86
C GLY A 122 15.29 -9.86 -2.90
N GLN A 123 15.71 -8.61 -2.88
CA GLN A 123 16.80 -8.12 -2.00
C GLN A 123 16.26 -7.40 -0.76
N VAL A 124 14.96 -7.09 -0.71
CA VAL A 124 14.33 -6.38 0.41
C VAL A 124 13.94 -7.39 1.48
N SER A 125 14.35 -7.13 2.72
CA SER A 125 14.05 -8.01 3.85
C SER A 125 12.90 -7.47 4.69
N ASN A 126 12.09 -8.38 5.20
CA ASN A 126 11.02 -8.10 6.17
C ASN A 126 10.05 -6.99 5.75
N ALA A 127 9.74 -6.90 4.46
CA ALA A 127 8.73 -5.98 3.97
C ALA A 127 7.35 -6.43 4.40
N PHE A 128 6.53 -5.49 4.84
CA PHE A 128 5.18 -5.78 5.30
C PHE A 128 4.21 -4.63 5.02
N ILE A 129 2.92 -4.95 5.02
CA ILE A 129 1.83 -3.98 5.08
C ILE A 129 0.91 -4.38 6.23
N ARG A 130 0.43 -3.38 6.97
CA ARG A 130 -0.52 -3.62 8.07
C ARG A 130 -1.60 -2.55 8.10
N VAL A 131 -2.74 -2.91 8.66
CA VAL A 131 -3.87 -2.00 8.84
C VAL A 131 -4.12 -1.83 10.33
N VAL A 132 -4.14 -0.59 10.78
CA VAL A 132 -4.30 -0.22 12.19
C VAL A 132 -5.55 0.64 12.34
N ASN A 133 -6.34 0.37 13.39
CA ASN A 133 -7.45 1.23 13.77
C ASN A 133 -6.86 2.52 14.37
N LYS A 134 -7.09 3.65 13.71
CA LYS A 134 -6.53 4.92 14.16
C LYS A 134 -7.04 5.36 15.53
N ALA A 135 -8.27 5.00 15.87
CA ALA A 135 -8.90 5.44 17.12
C ALA A 135 -8.21 4.88 18.37
N ASP A 136 -7.77 3.62 18.33
CA ASP A 136 -7.17 2.94 19.50
C ASP A 136 -5.75 2.42 19.25
N GLY A 137 -5.23 2.56 18.03
CA GLY A 137 -3.90 2.08 17.67
C GLY A 137 -3.78 0.56 17.52
N LYS A 138 -4.91 -0.16 17.51
CA LYS A 138 -4.91 -1.62 17.42
C LYS A 138 -4.67 -2.09 16.00
N GLU A 139 -3.68 -2.96 15.82
CA GLU A 139 -3.44 -3.61 14.54
C GLU A 139 -4.55 -4.61 14.24
N LEU A 140 -5.18 -4.47 13.07
CA LEU A 140 -6.31 -5.31 12.66
C LEU A 140 -5.87 -6.44 11.70
N ALA A 141 -4.92 -6.13 10.81
CA ALA A 141 -4.43 -7.09 9.83
C ALA A 141 -2.98 -6.80 9.49
N ARG A 142 -2.25 -7.84 9.13
CA ARG A 142 -0.86 -7.75 8.70
C ARG A 142 -0.57 -8.78 7.61
N TYR A 143 0.18 -8.37 6.62
CA TYR A 143 0.70 -9.26 5.59
C TYR A 143 2.20 -9.04 5.47
N ASP A 144 2.97 -10.06 5.77
CA ASP A 144 4.42 -10.05 5.58
C ASP A 144 4.73 -10.62 4.20
N LEU A 145 5.46 -9.84 3.38
CA LEU A 145 5.91 -10.34 2.10
C LEU A 145 6.93 -11.43 2.33
N SER A 146 6.61 -12.60 1.83
CA SER A 146 7.56 -13.69 1.79
C SER A 146 8.25 -13.71 0.42
N GLU A 147 9.02 -14.69 0.18
CA GLU A 147 10.05 -14.86 -0.84
C GLU A 147 9.59 -14.88 -2.31
N ASP A 148 8.36 -14.48 -2.61
CA ASP A 148 7.75 -14.70 -3.93
C ASP A 148 8.15 -13.67 -5.00
N ALA A 149 8.76 -12.56 -4.61
CA ALA A 149 9.18 -11.52 -5.53
C ALA A 149 10.70 -11.51 -5.63
N SER A 150 11.24 -11.97 -6.75
CA SER A 150 12.70 -12.07 -6.92
C SER A 150 13.29 -11.01 -7.85
N THR A 151 12.57 -10.63 -8.89
CA THR A 151 13.07 -9.70 -9.93
C THR A 151 12.20 -8.46 -10.09
N GLU A 152 11.06 -8.42 -9.46
CA GLU A 152 10.09 -7.34 -9.56
C GLU A 152 10.62 -6.08 -8.88
N THR A 153 10.28 -4.93 -9.44
CA THR A 153 10.68 -3.61 -8.95
C THR A 153 9.49 -2.77 -8.50
N ALA A 154 8.28 -3.27 -8.73
CA ALA A 154 7.04 -2.72 -8.21
C ALA A 154 6.15 -3.87 -7.75
N MET A 155 5.35 -3.65 -6.73
CA MET A 155 4.49 -4.68 -6.17
C MET A 155 3.21 -4.09 -5.58
N ILE A 156 2.08 -4.74 -5.87
CA ILE A 156 0.85 -4.50 -5.13
C ILE A 156 0.92 -5.32 -3.85
N PHE A 157 0.99 -4.64 -2.70
CA PHE A 157 1.04 -5.30 -1.40
C PHE A 157 -0.33 -5.79 -0.98
N GLY A 158 -1.35 -4.94 -1.14
CA GLY A 158 -2.69 -5.28 -0.74
C GLY A 158 -3.72 -4.28 -1.24
N GLU A 159 -4.98 -4.57 -0.98
CA GLU A 159 -6.07 -3.66 -1.33
C GLU A 159 -7.11 -3.59 -0.20
N LEU A 160 -7.63 -2.39 0.01
CA LEU A 160 -8.75 -2.10 0.89
C LEU A 160 -9.97 -1.90 0.00
N TYR A 161 -11.02 -2.68 0.20
CA TYR A 161 -12.18 -2.65 -0.70
C TYR A 161 -13.51 -2.71 0.04
N ARG A 162 -14.55 -2.25 -0.64
CA ARG A 162 -15.93 -2.34 -0.15
C ARG A 162 -16.53 -3.68 -0.54
N SER A 163 -17.26 -4.27 0.40
CA SER A 163 -18.08 -5.45 0.17
C SER A 163 -19.42 -5.23 0.88
N GLY A 164 -20.41 -4.72 0.13
CA GLY A 164 -21.65 -4.24 0.72
C GLY A 164 -21.40 -3.04 1.64
N GLU A 165 -21.77 -3.15 2.90
CA GLU A 165 -21.51 -2.12 3.92
C GLU A 165 -20.19 -2.32 4.66
N GLU A 166 -19.48 -3.40 4.35
CA GLU A 166 -18.22 -3.73 5.01
C GLU A 166 -17.01 -3.21 4.25
N PHE A 167 -15.94 -2.89 4.98
CA PHE A 167 -14.62 -2.68 4.43
C PHE A 167 -13.76 -3.89 4.73
N LYS A 168 -13.11 -4.41 3.70
CA LYS A 168 -12.25 -5.59 3.77
C LYS A 168 -10.85 -5.26 3.28
N PHE A 169 -9.87 -5.99 3.78
CA PHE A 169 -8.50 -5.89 3.34
C PHE A 169 -8.04 -7.24 2.78
N LYS A 170 -7.41 -7.21 1.61
CA LYS A 170 -6.91 -8.40 0.94
C LYS A 170 -5.42 -8.28 0.69
N ALA A 171 -4.67 -9.31 1.06
CA ALA A 171 -3.25 -9.44 0.75
C ALA A 171 -3.09 -9.89 -0.70
N ILE A 172 -2.37 -9.14 -1.51
CA ILE A 172 -2.22 -9.41 -2.94
C ILE A 172 -0.86 -10.03 -3.26
N GLY A 173 0.22 -9.29 -3.02
CA GLY A 173 1.57 -9.79 -3.29
C GLY A 173 1.89 -9.97 -4.77
N GLN A 174 1.33 -9.15 -5.66
CA GLN A 174 1.56 -9.24 -7.11
C GLN A 174 2.66 -8.28 -7.55
N GLY A 175 3.72 -8.83 -8.14
CA GLY A 175 4.87 -8.08 -8.62
C GLY A 175 4.77 -7.65 -10.08
N PHE A 176 5.51 -6.59 -10.41
CA PHE A 176 5.63 -6.04 -11.77
C PHE A 176 7.09 -5.74 -12.05
N VAL A 177 7.53 -6.10 -13.25
CA VAL A 177 8.83 -5.72 -13.79
C VAL A 177 8.65 -4.42 -14.58
N GLY A 178 9.58 -3.48 -14.45
CA GLY A 178 9.50 -2.20 -15.15
C GLY A 178 9.06 -1.02 -14.26
N GLY A 179 8.94 -1.26 -12.96
CA GLY A 179 8.66 -0.22 -11.98
C GLY A 179 7.23 0.26 -11.95
N LEU A 180 7.04 1.53 -11.63
CA LEU A 180 5.74 2.13 -11.42
C LEU A 180 4.90 2.23 -12.71
N LYS A 181 5.52 2.43 -13.86
CA LYS A 181 4.81 2.70 -15.11
C LYS A 181 3.82 1.61 -15.50
N PRO A 182 4.21 0.32 -15.66
CA PRO A 182 3.25 -0.71 -16.04
C PRO A 182 2.15 -0.90 -14.98
N LEU A 183 2.48 -0.72 -13.72
CA LEU A 183 1.53 -0.80 -12.62
C LEU A 183 0.48 0.32 -12.72
N ALA A 184 0.93 1.55 -12.95
CA ALA A 184 0.05 2.71 -13.09
C ALA A 184 -0.86 2.60 -14.32
N GLU A 185 -0.29 2.18 -15.46
CA GLU A 185 -1.05 1.98 -16.70
C GLU A 185 -2.13 0.91 -16.53
N ALA A 186 -1.86 -0.14 -15.78
CA ALA A 186 -2.84 -1.19 -15.47
C ALA A 186 -4.05 -0.63 -14.69
N HIS A 187 -3.89 0.49 -13.98
CA HIS A 187 -4.95 1.14 -13.22
C HIS A 187 -5.47 2.43 -13.88
N GLY A 188 -5.10 2.66 -15.13
CA GLY A 188 -5.60 3.80 -15.91
C GLY A 188 -4.88 5.12 -15.70
N VAL A 189 -3.70 5.10 -15.09
CA VAL A 189 -2.87 6.28 -14.88
C VAL A 189 -1.77 6.32 -15.96
N SER A 190 -1.65 7.46 -16.64
CA SER A 190 -0.55 7.70 -17.57
C SER A 190 0.60 8.39 -16.85
N ILE A 191 1.76 7.74 -16.87
CA ILE A 191 3.00 8.32 -16.35
C ILE A 191 3.90 8.58 -17.55
N GLY A 192 4.15 9.86 -17.78
CA GLY A 192 5.00 10.29 -18.88
C GLY A 192 6.47 9.98 -18.72
#